data_a7c6208728a4c4ed510fd8823f1d2c89
#
_entry.id   a7c6208728a4c4ed510fd8823f1d2c89
#
_cell.length_a   1.000
_cell.length_b   1.000
_cell.length_c   1.000
_cell.angle_alpha   90.00
_cell.angle_beta   90.00
_cell.angle_gamma   90.00
#
_symmetry.space_group_name_H-M   'P 1'
#
loop_
_entity.id
_entity.type
_entity.pdbx_description
1 polymer ?
#
loop_
_entity_poly.entity_id
_entity_poly.type
_entity_poly.pdbx_seq_one_letter_code
_entity_poly.pdbx_strand_id
1 'polypeptide(L)'
;MTISEIAKMAGVSSAAVSRYLNNGSLSQQKRERIAKVIEETNYQPSEYARTMRTKKTKRIGVIVPQIDSESSPEILSGIGSVMDQENYHVLLMNSNRCMSKELRMLETFQQSQVDGLILAASVLTEDHMRLLGQMQCPVVIVGQKCEEYSCVYHNDYQASYEMMKYLLKSGNTNPAYIGVNRRDLAAGLNRYLGVKKALEEADIVMETIPCEEADFTMQSGKEAMRRLLMTGRKIDCLFCATDMIAVGAITCLREHGLCVPEDIRISGIGHGLVADILTPQLTTVHFHYRTSGLEAARLILEQIQNPQAEKKSRMLSYRMMFQGTA
;
A
#
# COMPACT_ATOMS: atom_id res chain seq x y z
N MET A 1 13.69 -37.65 2.74
CA MET A 1 14.24 -38.17 4.00
C MET A 1 13.69 -37.39 5.18
N THR A 2 13.64 -37.99 6.35
CA THR A 2 13.11 -37.42 7.60
C THR A 2 14.25 -37.20 8.62
N ILE A 3 14.03 -36.33 9.62
CA ILE A 3 14.96 -36.14 10.75
C ILE A 3 15.28 -37.47 11.46
N SER A 4 14.31 -38.40 11.51
CA SER A 4 14.50 -39.72 12.15
C SER A 4 15.44 -40.62 11.36
N GLU A 5 15.36 -40.58 10.03
CA GLU A 5 16.29 -41.33 9.16
C GLU A 5 17.72 -40.78 9.24
N ILE A 6 17.90 -39.45 9.23
CA ILE A 6 19.20 -38.80 9.45
C ILE A 6 19.77 -39.18 10.83
N ALA A 7 18.93 -39.15 11.86
CA ALA A 7 19.37 -39.53 13.21
C ALA A 7 19.86 -40.98 13.29
N LYS A 8 19.14 -41.91 12.63
CA LYS A 8 19.53 -43.34 12.56
C LYS A 8 20.85 -43.51 11.81
N MET A 9 21.04 -42.82 10.68
CA MET A 9 22.28 -42.89 9.89
C MET A 9 23.49 -42.29 10.64
N ALA A 10 23.29 -41.16 11.35
CA ALA A 10 24.35 -40.50 12.13
C ALA A 10 24.61 -41.17 13.48
N GLY A 11 23.84 -42.17 13.91
CA GLY A 11 23.96 -42.81 15.19
C GLY A 11 23.71 -41.88 16.37
N VAL A 12 22.71 -40.99 16.24
CA VAL A 12 22.33 -39.98 17.26
C VAL A 12 20.81 -39.95 17.45
N SER A 13 20.33 -39.23 18.46
CA SER A 13 18.88 -39.01 18.63
C SER A 13 18.34 -37.98 17.65
N SER A 14 17.06 -38.07 17.30
CA SER A 14 16.37 -37.05 16.50
C SER A 14 16.43 -35.65 17.13
N ALA A 15 16.47 -35.58 18.48
CA ALA A 15 16.67 -34.33 19.20
C ALA A 15 18.07 -33.74 18.96
N ALA A 16 19.13 -34.58 18.78
CA ALA A 16 20.45 -34.07 18.42
C ALA A 16 20.51 -33.52 17.01
N VAL A 17 19.89 -34.20 16.03
CA VAL A 17 19.75 -33.67 14.67
C VAL A 17 18.96 -32.35 14.65
N SER A 18 17.87 -32.27 15.41
CA SER A 18 17.10 -31.02 15.54
C SER A 18 17.93 -29.88 16.15
N ARG A 19 18.76 -30.13 17.14
CA ARG A 19 19.67 -29.13 17.70
C ARG A 19 20.75 -28.71 16.70
N TYR A 20 21.32 -29.65 15.94
CA TYR A 20 22.27 -29.34 14.87
C TYR A 20 21.67 -28.36 13.85
N LEU A 21 20.48 -28.67 13.34
CA LEU A 21 19.77 -27.86 12.33
C LEU A 21 19.35 -26.46 12.84
N ASN A 22 19.25 -26.28 14.16
CA ASN A 22 18.89 -25.00 14.78
C ASN A 22 20.09 -24.32 15.49
N ASN A 23 21.34 -24.69 15.15
CA ASN A 23 22.57 -24.17 15.76
C ASN A 23 22.63 -24.30 17.30
N GLY A 24 21.91 -25.27 17.85
CA GLY A 24 21.90 -25.54 19.28
C GLY A 24 23.19 -26.18 19.77
N SER A 25 23.36 -26.26 21.10
CA SER A 25 24.52 -26.86 21.73
C SER A 25 24.57 -28.38 21.50
N LEU A 26 25.70 -28.84 20.95
CA LEU A 26 26.02 -30.23 20.68
C LEU A 26 27.53 -30.45 20.86
N SER A 27 27.94 -31.69 21.26
CA SER A 27 29.37 -32.06 21.24
C SER A 27 29.88 -32.06 19.79
N GLN A 28 31.16 -31.71 19.64
CA GLN A 28 31.81 -31.62 18.32
C GLN A 28 31.69 -32.94 17.55
N GLN A 29 31.89 -34.07 18.20
CA GLN A 29 31.76 -35.40 17.58
C GLN A 29 30.34 -35.67 17.00
N LYS A 30 29.28 -35.26 17.72
CA LYS A 30 27.90 -35.40 17.20
C LYS A 30 27.63 -34.45 16.04
N ARG A 31 28.18 -33.24 16.10
CA ARG A 31 28.05 -32.24 15.04
C ARG A 31 28.67 -32.74 13.74
N GLU A 32 29.87 -33.28 13.78
CA GLU A 32 30.59 -33.84 12.63
C GLU A 32 29.85 -35.03 11.99
N ARG A 33 29.36 -35.98 12.82
CA ARG A 33 28.57 -37.12 12.32
C ARG A 33 27.30 -36.67 11.59
N ILE A 34 26.57 -35.71 12.15
CA ILE A 34 25.33 -35.21 11.54
C ILE A 34 25.66 -34.47 10.26
N ALA A 35 26.69 -33.60 10.26
CA ALA A 35 27.14 -32.87 9.09
C ALA A 35 27.46 -33.80 7.92
N LYS A 36 28.24 -34.85 8.16
CA LYS A 36 28.62 -35.87 7.16
C LYS A 36 27.39 -36.52 6.53
N VAL A 37 26.44 -36.99 7.35
CA VAL A 37 25.21 -37.61 6.83
C VAL A 37 24.36 -36.64 6.02
N ILE A 38 24.23 -35.38 6.44
CA ILE A 38 23.50 -34.36 5.72
C ILE A 38 24.15 -34.08 4.35
N GLU A 39 25.46 -33.98 4.29
CA GLU A 39 26.24 -33.79 3.08
C GLU A 39 26.10 -34.99 2.13
N GLU A 40 26.26 -36.21 2.60
CA GLU A 40 26.15 -37.44 1.82
C GLU A 40 24.74 -37.67 1.27
N THR A 41 23.71 -37.22 1.99
CA THR A 41 22.29 -37.42 1.62
C THR A 41 21.65 -36.23 0.94
N ASN A 42 22.35 -35.10 0.86
CA ASN A 42 21.83 -33.82 0.43
C ASN A 42 20.49 -33.46 1.12
N TYR A 43 20.42 -33.81 2.43
CA TYR A 43 19.18 -33.64 3.21
C TYR A 43 18.91 -32.16 3.46
N GLN A 44 17.75 -31.73 3.01
CA GLN A 44 17.19 -30.41 3.37
C GLN A 44 16.03 -30.60 4.34
N PRO A 45 16.03 -29.86 5.47
CA PRO A 45 14.90 -29.88 6.40
C PRO A 45 13.61 -29.50 5.70
N SER A 46 12.57 -30.33 5.80
CA SER A 46 11.26 -30.01 5.27
C SER A 46 10.68 -28.78 6.01
N GLU A 47 10.33 -27.72 5.26
CA GLU A 47 9.60 -26.57 5.82
C GLU A 47 8.30 -27.01 6.49
N TYR A 48 7.61 -28.00 5.91
CA TYR A 48 6.38 -28.55 6.46
C TYR A 48 6.61 -29.15 7.86
N ALA A 49 7.68 -29.96 8.04
CA ALA A 49 8.03 -30.52 9.34
C ALA A 49 8.42 -29.43 10.36
N ARG A 50 9.05 -28.35 9.92
CA ARG A 50 9.38 -27.17 10.74
C ARG A 50 8.09 -26.45 11.16
N THR A 51 7.17 -26.19 10.23
CA THR A 51 5.86 -25.56 10.46
C THR A 51 5.03 -26.36 11.45
N MET A 52 4.93 -27.68 11.27
CA MET A 52 4.21 -28.58 12.20
C MET A 52 4.70 -28.46 13.63
N ARG A 53 6.01 -28.29 13.82
CA ARG A 53 6.63 -28.18 15.17
C ARG A 53 6.51 -26.77 15.76
N THR A 54 6.74 -25.72 14.95
CA THR A 54 6.78 -24.33 15.44
C THR A 54 5.41 -23.65 15.38
N LYS A 55 4.46 -24.24 14.68
CA LYS A 55 3.18 -23.63 14.32
C LYS A 55 3.33 -22.25 13.60
N LYS A 56 4.50 -22.01 13.02
CA LYS A 56 4.81 -20.79 12.26
C LYS A 56 5.23 -21.17 10.85
N THR A 57 4.61 -20.56 9.87
CA THR A 57 4.87 -20.79 8.44
C THR A 57 5.99 -19.93 7.90
N LYS A 58 6.33 -18.85 8.62
CA LYS A 58 7.24 -17.81 8.14
C LYS A 58 6.75 -17.16 6.83
N ARG A 59 5.42 -17.04 6.66
CA ARG A 59 4.78 -16.45 5.49
C ARG A 59 3.83 -15.34 5.92
N ILE A 60 3.92 -14.20 5.23
CA ILE A 60 2.99 -13.08 5.38
C ILE A 60 2.22 -12.92 4.08
N GLY A 61 0.89 -12.94 4.17
CA GLY A 61 0.02 -12.58 3.05
C GLY A 61 0.00 -11.07 2.86
N VAL A 62 0.10 -10.60 1.63
CA VAL A 62 -0.07 -9.19 1.28
C VAL A 62 -1.02 -9.10 0.10
N ILE A 63 -2.10 -8.32 0.26
CA ILE A 63 -3.02 -8.00 -0.84
C ILE A 63 -2.85 -6.53 -1.18
N VAL A 64 -2.62 -6.24 -2.46
CA VAL A 64 -2.56 -4.87 -2.98
C VAL A 64 -3.63 -4.65 -4.05
N PRO A 65 -4.19 -3.41 -4.16
CA PRO A 65 -5.21 -3.11 -5.15
C PRO A 65 -4.66 -3.10 -6.58
N GLN A 66 -3.41 -2.67 -6.77
CA GLN A 66 -2.80 -2.51 -8.08
C GLN A 66 -1.27 -2.54 -7.95
N ILE A 67 -0.62 -3.56 -8.52
CA ILE A 67 0.82 -3.77 -8.33
C ILE A 67 1.67 -2.72 -9.05
N ASP A 68 1.22 -2.20 -10.16
CA ASP A 68 1.86 -1.19 -11.00
C ASP A 68 1.39 0.25 -10.69
N SER A 69 0.76 0.48 -9.53
CA SER A 69 0.44 1.82 -9.03
C SER A 69 1.69 2.52 -8.49
N GLU A 70 1.60 3.82 -8.23
CA GLU A 70 2.71 4.57 -7.61
C GLU A 70 2.97 4.17 -6.16
N SER A 71 1.93 3.81 -5.41
CA SER A 71 2.02 3.51 -3.97
C SER A 71 2.41 2.07 -3.65
N SER A 72 1.89 1.09 -4.39
CA SER A 72 2.05 -0.33 -4.05
C SER A 72 3.50 -0.80 -4.09
N PRO A 73 4.34 -0.46 -5.11
CA PRO A 73 5.75 -0.84 -5.12
C PRO A 73 6.53 -0.33 -3.91
N GLU A 74 6.29 0.92 -3.51
CA GLU A 74 6.94 1.53 -2.35
C GLU A 74 6.51 0.87 -1.04
N ILE A 75 5.21 0.60 -0.87
CA ILE A 75 4.67 -0.13 0.29
C ILE A 75 5.30 -1.53 0.34
N LEU A 76 5.33 -2.26 -0.77
CA LEU A 76 5.92 -3.60 -0.85
C LEU A 76 7.43 -3.58 -0.55
N SER A 77 8.16 -2.58 -1.03
CA SER A 77 9.58 -2.37 -0.71
C SER A 77 9.79 -2.18 0.79
N GLY A 78 8.93 -1.39 1.43
CA GLY A 78 8.94 -1.23 2.89
C GLY A 78 8.66 -2.52 3.64
N ILE A 79 7.61 -3.26 3.25
CA ILE A 79 7.26 -4.55 3.84
C ILE A 79 8.42 -5.54 3.67
N GLY A 80 8.93 -5.72 2.44
CA GLY A 80 10.00 -6.66 2.12
C GLY A 80 11.24 -6.42 2.96
N SER A 81 11.66 -5.17 3.12
CA SER A 81 12.86 -4.84 3.89
C SER A 81 12.81 -5.26 5.37
N VAL A 82 11.63 -5.29 5.99
CA VAL A 82 11.44 -5.80 7.37
C VAL A 82 11.31 -7.32 7.37
N MET A 83 10.57 -7.88 6.42
CA MET A 83 10.32 -9.32 6.34
C MET A 83 11.61 -10.11 6.08
N ASP A 84 12.50 -9.59 5.24
CA ASP A 84 13.81 -10.21 4.96
C ASP A 84 14.67 -10.32 6.21
N GLN A 85 14.71 -9.27 7.06
CA GLN A 85 15.47 -9.27 8.31
C GLN A 85 14.96 -10.33 9.31
N GLU A 86 13.67 -10.61 9.29
CA GLU A 86 12.99 -11.54 10.18
C GLU A 86 12.82 -12.95 9.57
N ASN A 87 13.38 -13.18 8.37
CA ASN A 87 13.26 -14.42 7.61
C ASN A 87 11.81 -14.83 7.35
N TYR A 88 10.96 -13.87 6.97
CA TYR A 88 9.62 -14.10 6.48
C TYR A 88 9.55 -13.99 4.96
N HIS A 89 8.75 -14.83 4.33
CA HIS A 89 8.43 -14.75 2.91
C HIS A 89 7.11 -14.00 2.70
N VAL A 90 7.08 -13.11 1.71
CA VAL A 90 5.88 -12.38 1.34
C VAL A 90 5.13 -13.12 0.22
N LEU A 91 3.87 -13.46 0.48
CA LEU A 91 2.94 -14.00 -0.53
C LEU A 91 2.06 -12.86 -1.01
N LEU A 92 2.36 -12.35 -2.21
CA LEU A 92 1.69 -11.20 -2.79
C LEU A 92 0.50 -11.63 -3.67
N MET A 93 -0.65 -10.96 -3.47
CA MET A 93 -1.81 -11.05 -4.36
C MET A 93 -2.22 -9.66 -4.83
N ASN A 94 -2.60 -9.55 -6.11
CA ASN A 94 -3.03 -8.30 -6.76
C ASN A 94 -4.50 -8.38 -7.16
N SER A 95 -5.36 -7.59 -6.52
CA SER A 95 -6.81 -7.61 -6.78
C SER A 95 -7.20 -6.90 -8.08
N ASN A 96 -6.31 -6.11 -8.68
CA ASN A 96 -6.60 -5.24 -9.84
C ASN A 96 -7.82 -4.33 -9.58
N ARG A 97 -7.94 -3.79 -8.37
CA ARG A 97 -9.08 -2.96 -7.91
C ARG A 97 -10.43 -3.66 -8.07
N CYS A 98 -10.45 -4.98 -8.20
CA CYS A 98 -11.67 -5.77 -8.34
C CYS A 98 -12.07 -6.33 -6.97
N MET A 99 -13.11 -5.78 -6.37
CA MET A 99 -13.62 -6.17 -5.06
C MET A 99 -13.89 -7.67 -4.94
N SER A 100 -14.53 -8.28 -5.95
CA SER A 100 -14.83 -9.71 -5.92
C SER A 100 -13.58 -10.59 -5.98
N LYS A 101 -12.48 -10.11 -6.60
CA LYS A 101 -11.18 -10.79 -6.54
C LYS A 101 -10.55 -10.62 -5.17
N GLU A 102 -10.62 -9.43 -4.58
CA GLU A 102 -10.07 -9.16 -3.25
C GLU A 102 -10.70 -10.03 -2.18
N LEU A 103 -12.04 -10.16 -2.19
CA LEU A 103 -12.75 -11.05 -1.27
C LEU A 103 -12.31 -12.51 -1.44
N ARG A 104 -12.19 -13.02 -2.69
CA ARG A 104 -11.66 -14.37 -2.93
C ARG A 104 -10.21 -14.55 -2.47
N MET A 105 -9.38 -13.50 -2.55
CA MET A 105 -8.01 -13.55 -2.03
C MET A 105 -7.99 -13.64 -0.51
N LEU A 106 -8.90 -12.94 0.17
CA LEU A 106 -9.09 -13.07 1.62
C LEU A 106 -9.49 -14.52 1.98
N GLU A 107 -10.45 -15.11 1.27
CA GLU A 107 -10.84 -16.50 1.46
C GLU A 107 -9.65 -17.46 1.22
N THR A 108 -8.83 -17.19 0.21
CA THR A 108 -7.63 -17.99 -0.08
C THR A 108 -6.63 -17.90 1.07
N PHE A 109 -6.37 -16.71 1.62
CA PHE A 109 -5.48 -16.56 2.77
C PHE A 109 -6.06 -17.13 4.06
N GLN A 110 -7.36 -17.13 4.23
CA GLN A 110 -8.04 -17.81 5.34
C GLN A 110 -7.79 -19.33 5.32
N GLN A 111 -7.76 -19.95 4.13
CA GLN A 111 -7.47 -21.36 3.95
C GLN A 111 -5.97 -21.67 3.93
N SER A 112 -5.15 -20.70 3.53
CA SER A 112 -3.69 -20.79 3.46
C SER A 112 -3.11 -20.48 4.83
N GLN A 113 -2.15 -21.30 5.28
CA GLN A 113 -1.46 -21.04 6.52
C GLN A 113 -0.45 -19.88 6.31
N VAL A 114 -0.85 -18.66 6.68
CA VAL A 114 0.04 -17.50 6.83
C VAL A 114 0.08 -17.07 8.28
N ASP A 115 1.20 -16.51 8.71
CA ASP A 115 1.38 -16.05 10.11
C ASP A 115 0.75 -14.67 10.33
N GLY A 116 0.48 -13.92 9.26
CA GLY A 116 -0.17 -12.62 9.29
C GLY A 116 -0.61 -12.16 7.90
N LEU A 117 -1.53 -11.20 7.85
CA LEU A 117 -2.07 -10.61 6.62
C LEU A 117 -1.92 -9.08 6.65
N ILE A 118 -1.38 -8.51 5.59
CA ILE A 118 -1.38 -7.06 5.34
C ILE A 118 -2.31 -6.80 4.15
N LEU A 119 -3.35 -5.99 4.36
CA LEU A 119 -4.30 -5.60 3.32
C LEU A 119 -4.14 -4.11 3.00
N ALA A 120 -3.63 -3.79 1.81
CA ALA A 120 -3.69 -2.43 1.27
C ALA A 120 -5.08 -2.22 0.65
N ALA A 121 -6.01 -1.68 1.46
CA ALA A 121 -7.41 -1.60 1.09
C ALA A 121 -7.77 -0.23 0.50
N SER A 122 -8.49 -0.23 -0.62
CA SER A 122 -9.16 0.96 -1.17
C SER A 122 -10.55 1.13 -0.56
N VAL A 123 -11.29 0.03 -0.42
CA VAL A 123 -12.65 0.03 0.13
C VAL A 123 -12.80 -1.15 1.10
N LEU A 124 -13.21 -0.89 2.34
CA LEU A 124 -13.57 -1.92 3.31
C LEU A 124 -15.10 -2.00 3.38
N THR A 125 -15.66 -3.12 2.92
CA THR A 125 -17.10 -3.40 3.00
C THR A 125 -17.40 -4.34 4.17
N GLU A 126 -18.68 -4.54 4.49
CA GLU A 126 -19.13 -5.53 5.47
C GLU A 126 -18.60 -6.94 5.18
N ASP A 127 -18.54 -7.34 3.89
CA ASP A 127 -17.96 -8.62 3.48
C ASP A 127 -16.47 -8.72 3.79
N HIS A 128 -15.70 -7.64 3.57
CA HIS A 128 -14.30 -7.59 3.99
C HIS A 128 -14.19 -7.77 5.50
N MET A 129 -14.97 -7.01 6.29
CA MET A 129 -14.93 -7.09 7.76
C MET A 129 -15.33 -8.48 8.26
N ARG A 130 -16.31 -9.11 7.64
CA ARG A 130 -16.72 -10.49 7.95
C ARG A 130 -15.60 -11.50 7.68
N LEU A 131 -14.95 -11.44 6.51
CA LEU A 131 -13.84 -12.34 6.18
C LEU A 131 -12.61 -12.09 7.03
N LEU A 132 -12.25 -10.84 7.27
CA LEU A 132 -11.14 -10.46 8.15
C LEU A 132 -11.38 -10.93 9.59
N GLY A 133 -12.61 -10.85 10.09
CA GLY A 133 -12.99 -11.35 11.42
C GLY A 133 -12.87 -12.86 11.59
N GLN A 134 -12.84 -13.62 10.49
CA GLN A 134 -12.66 -15.07 10.47
C GLN A 134 -11.18 -15.50 10.34
N MET A 135 -10.24 -14.55 10.13
CA MET A 135 -8.81 -14.84 10.03
C MET A 135 -8.27 -15.40 11.35
N GLN A 136 -7.46 -16.46 11.25
CA GLN A 136 -6.78 -17.07 12.40
C GLN A 136 -5.40 -16.43 12.66
N CYS A 137 -5.04 -15.41 11.91
CA CYS A 137 -3.80 -14.67 12.03
C CYS A 137 -4.08 -13.18 12.19
N PRO A 138 -3.15 -12.40 12.77
CA PRO A 138 -3.28 -10.96 12.85
C PRO A 138 -3.39 -10.31 11.48
N VAL A 139 -4.11 -9.18 11.43
CA VAL A 139 -4.34 -8.38 10.22
C VAL A 139 -3.92 -6.94 10.45
N VAL A 140 -3.24 -6.34 9.47
CA VAL A 140 -2.92 -4.91 9.43
C VAL A 140 -3.47 -4.31 8.13
N ILE A 141 -4.19 -3.20 8.26
CA ILE A 141 -4.74 -2.43 7.12
C ILE A 141 -3.75 -1.32 6.75
N VAL A 142 -3.54 -1.13 5.46
CA VAL A 142 -2.72 -0.03 4.92
C VAL A 142 -3.57 0.82 3.97
N GLY A 143 -3.39 2.14 4.04
CA GLY A 143 -4.01 3.10 3.14
C GLY A 143 -5.22 3.81 3.73
N GLN A 144 -5.92 3.24 4.70
CA GLN A 144 -7.05 3.89 5.35
C GLN A 144 -7.12 3.58 6.85
N LYS A 145 -7.79 4.46 7.61
CA LYS A 145 -8.06 4.26 9.03
C LYS A 145 -9.07 3.13 9.22
N CYS A 146 -8.79 2.26 10.17
CA CYS A 146 -9.68 1.18 10.59
C CYS A 146 -9.65 1.09 12.13
N GLU A 147 -10.80 0.97 12.76
CA GLU A 147 -10.90 0.89 14.24
C GLU A 147 -10.78 -0.56 14.73
N GLU A 148 -11.19 -1.51 13.90
CA GLU A 148 -11.22 -2.94 14.22
C GLU A 148 -9.86 -3.63 14.05
N TYR A 149 -8.92 -3.02 13.32
CA TYR A 149 -7.60 -3.59 13.04
C TYR A 149 -6.50 -2.55 13.24
N SER A 150 -5.28 -3.00 13.49
CA SER A 150 -4.13 -2.10 13.38
C SER A 150 -4.05 -1.56 11.97
N CYS A 151 -3.77 -0.26 11.84
CA CYS A 151 -3.74 0.37 10.53
C CYS A 151 -2.64 1.42 10.41
N VAL A 152 -2.19 1.63 9.16
CA VAL A 152 -1.24 2.67 8.77
C VAL A 152 -1.85 3.45 7.61
N TYR A 153 -1.98 4.76 7.75
CA TYR A 153 -2.63 5.62 6.76
C TYR A 153 -2.03 7.03 6.75
N HIS A 154 -2.38 7.83 5.74
CA HIS A 154 -2.00 9.24 5.63
C HIS A 154 -3.18 10.16 5.94
N ASN A 155 -2.88 11.43 6.23
CA ASN A 155 -3.91 12.45 6.40
C ASN A 155 -4.32 13.05 5.06
N ASP A 156 -5.05 12.26 4.26
CA ASP A 156 -5.52 12.63 2.93
C ASP A 156 -6.39 13.91 2.93
N TYR A 157 -7.21 14.07 3.98
CA TYR A 157 -8.03 15.26 4.16
C TYR A 157 -7.17 16.53 4.28
N GLN A 158 -6.23 16.54 5.22
CA GLN A 158 -5.41 17.72 5.48
C GLN A 158 -4.48 18.05 4.29
N ALA A 159 -3.89 17.02 3.67
CA ALA A 159 -3.05 17.16 2.50
C ALA A 159 -3.79 17.83 1.33
N SER A 160 -5.02 17.38 1.06
CA SER A 160 -5.86 17.94 -0.01
C SER A 160 -6.37 19.34 0.30
N TYR A 161 -6.72 19.59 1.55
CA TYR A 161 -7.10 20.92 2.02
C TYR A 161 -5.96 21.93 1.80
N GLU A 162 -4.74 21.60 2.23
CA GLU A 162 -3.57 22.50 2.09
C GLU A 162 -3.20 22.73 0.62
N MET A 163 -3.25 21.68 -0.21
CA MET A 163 -2.95 21.81 -1.64
C MET A 163 -3.99 22.68 -2.35
N MET A 164 -5.27 22.49 -2.07
CA MET A 164 -6.30 23.36 -2.67
C MET A 164 -6.18 24.80 -2.20
N LYS A 165 -5.89 25.05 -0.93
CA LYS A 165 -5.58 26.40 -0.42
C LYS A 165 -4.40 27.03 -1.13
N TYR A 166 -3.35 26.27 -1.40
CA TYR A 166 -2.20 26.73 -2.16
C TYR A 166 -2.60 27.19 -3.57
N LEU A 167 -3.37 26.35 -4.29
CA LEU A 167 -3.87 26.71 -5.63
C LEU A 167 -4.68 28.02 -5.62
N LEU A 168 -5.58 28.18 -4.65
CA LEU A 168 -6.44 29.38 -4.54
C LEU A 168 -5.63 30.64 -4.18
N LYS A 169 -4.63 30.53 -3.28
CA LYS A 169 -3.78 31.67 -2.88
C LYS A 169 -2.98 32.27 -4.03
N SER A 170 -2.75 31.51 -5.09
CA SER A 170 -2.02 31.98 -6.29
C SER A 170 -2.85 32.89 -7.19
N GLY A 171 -4.01 33.37 -6.73
CA GLY A 171 -4.91 34.27 -7.47
C GLY A 171 -5.88 33.55 -8.43
N ASN A 172 -5.97 32.22 -8.35
CA ASN A 172 -6.89 31.46 -9.15
C ASN A 172 -8.32 31.58 -8.59
N THR A 173 -9.27 31.80 -9.46
CA THR A 173 -10.70 32.05 -9.10
C THR A 173 -11.67 31.05 -9.74
N ASN A 174 -11.20 30.21 -10.65
CA ASN A 174 -11.99 29.23 -11.38
C ASN A 174 -11.42 27.82 -11.20
N PRO A 175 -11.48 27.28 -9.97
CA PRO A 175 -10.98 25.95 -9.68
C PRO A 175 -11.81 24.86 -10.33
N ALA A 176 -11.15 23.73 -10.64
CA ALA A 176 -11.77 22.48 -11.04
C ALA A 176 -11.19 21.32 -10.24
N TYR A 177 -11.89 20.20 -10.22
CA TYR A 177 -11.52 19.01 -9.49
C TYR A 177 -11.69 17.74 -10.32
N ILE A 178 -10.69 16.89 -10.38
CA ILE A 178 -10.80 15.52 -10.87
C ILE A 178 -10.51 14.58 -9.72
N GLY A 179 -11.57 13.91 -9.23
CA GLY A 179 -11.52 12.97 -8.12
C GLY A 179 -11.53 11.52 -8.56
N VAL A 180 -11.55 10.63 -7.58
CA VAL A 180 -11.82 9.21 -7.74
C VAL A 180 -13.07 8.83 -6.96
N ASN A 181 -13.55 7.60 -7.14
CA ASN A 181 -14.77 7.13 -6.52
C ASN A 181 -14.75 7.29 -4.99
N ARG A 182 -15.75 7.92 -4.41
CA ARG A 182 -15.83 8.25 -2.97
C ARG A 182 -16.07 7.06 -2.06
N ARG A 183 -16.26 5.85 -2.60
CA ARG A 183 -16.24 4.63 -1.80
C ARG A 183 -14.82 4.34 -1.26
N ASP A 184 -13.78 4.79 -1.98
CA ASP A 184 -12.43 4.86 -1.43
C ASP A 184 -12.40 5.98 -0.38
N LEU A 185 -12.28 5.61 0.90
CA LEU A 185 -12.34 6.57 1.99
C LEU A 185 -11.13 7.50 2.02
N ALA A 186 -9.95 7.04 1.61
CA ALA A 186 -8.72 7.83 1.61
C ALA A 186 -8.65 8.75 0.39
N ALA A 187 -8.45 8.16 -0.79
CA ALA A 187 -8.22 8.92 -2.02
C ALA A 187 -9.50 9.54 -2.60
N GLY A 188 -10.65 8.92 -2.38
CA GLY A 188 -11.94 9.41 -2.88
C GLY A 188 -12.60 10.40 -1.93
N LEU A 189 -13.00 9.94 -0.73
CA LEU A 189 -13.80 10.75 0.18
C LEU A 189 -12.96 11.81 0.92
N ASN A 190 -11.89 11.42 1.59
CA ASN A 190 -11.12 12.35 2.42
C ASN A 190 -10.46 13.45 1.58
N ARG A 191 -9.92 13.11 0.39
CA ARG A 191 -9.37 14.13 -0.53
C ARG A 191 -10.46 15.09 -1.00
N TYR A 192 -11.65 14.58 -1.38
CA TYR A 192 -12.79 15.42 -1.75
C TYR A 192 -13.20 16.34 -0.60
N LEU A 193 -13.31 15.85 0.63
CA LEU A 193 -13.71 16.65 1.79
C LEU A 193 -12.67 17.73 2.11
N GLY A 194 -11.37 17.43 1.98
CA GLY A 194 -10.30 18.41 2.15
C GLY A 194 -10.39 19.54 1.13
N VAL A 195 -10.58 19.21 -0.16
CA VAL A 195 -10.81 20.19 -1.23
C VAL A 195 -12.05 21.03 -0.96
N LYS A 196 -13.19 20.39 -0.63
CA LYS A 196 -14.44 21.07 -0.29
C LYS A 196 -14.24 22.08 0.83
N LYS A 197 -13.54 21.71 1.90
CA LYS A 197 -13.27 22.60 3.03
C LYS A 197 -12.44 23.82 2.63
N ALA A 198 -11.43 23.64 1.77
CA ALA A 198 -10.60 24.75 1.28
C ALA A 198 -11.40 25.73 0.40
N LEU A 199 -12.31 25.21 -0.42
CA LEU A 199 -13.22 26.02 -1.24
C LEU A 199 -14.22 26.79 -0.38
N GLU A 200 -14.82 26.15 0.62
CA GLU A 200 -15.74 26.81 1.57
C GLU A 200 -15.09 28.00 2.27
N GLU A 201 -13.82 27.90 2.66
CA GLU A 201 -13.07 29.01 3.26
C GLU A 201 -12.72 30.15 2.30
N ALA A 202 -12.85 29.91 1.00
CA ALA A 202 -12.70 30.89 -0.07
C ALA A 202 -14.06 31.38 -0.62
N ASP A 203 -15.15 31.09 0.08
CA ASP A 203 -16.54 31.40 -0.33
C ASP A 203 -16.93 30.79 -1.69
N ILE A 204 -16.32 29.65 -2.04
CA ILE A 204 -16.63 28.89 -3.27
C ILE A 204 -17.40 27.61 -2.89
N VAL A 205 -18.54 27.40 -3.50
CA VAL A 205 -19.36 26.21 -3.26
C VAL A 205 -18.88 25.06 -4.15
N MET A 206 -18.54 23.92 -3.56
CA MET A 206 -17.98 22.75 -4.27
C MET A 206 -18.86 22.28 -5.44
N GLU A 207 -20.16 22.31 -5.27
CA GLU A 207 -21.16 21.90 -6.28
C GLU A 207 -21.24 22.86 -7.48
N THR A 208 -20.63 24.03 -7.38
CA THR A 208 -20.61 25.03 -8.47
C THR A 208 -19.37 24.96 -9.35
N ILE A 209 -18.30 24.29 -8.92
CA ILE A 209 -17.09 24.14 -9.73
C ILE A 209 -17.22 22.96 -10.70
N PRO A 210 -16.47 22.95 -11.83
CA PRO A 210 -16.37 21.79 -12.69
C PRO A 210 -15.72 20.62 -11.96
N CYS A 211 -16.41 19.48 -11.87
CA CYS A 211 -15.92 18.27 -11.21
C CYS A 211 -16.12 17.06 -12.11
N GLU A 212 -15.10 16.20 -12.17
CA GLU A 212 -15.15 14.92 -12.87
C GLU A 212 -14.63 13.79 -12.00
N GLU A 213 -15.11 12.57 -12.26
CA GLU A 213 -14.58 11.34 -11.68
C GLU A 213 -13.69 10.63 -12.69
N ALA A 214 -12.55 10.13 -12.21
CA ALA A 214 -11.60 9.32 -12.96
C ALA A 214 -11.23 8.07 -12.16
N ASP A 215 -10.65 7.09 -12.82
CA ASP A 215 -9.91 6.01 -12.17
C ASP A 215 -8.48 6.47 -11.86
N PHE A 216 -7.67 5.60 -11.26
CA PHE A 216 -6.29 5.93 -10.91
C PHE A 216 -5.30 5.85 -12.10
N THR A 217 -5.76 6.07 -13.32
CA THR A 217 -4.96 5.92 -14.53
C THR A 217 -4.78 7.25 -15.27
N MET A 218 -3.67 7.36 -15.99
CA MET A 218 -3.41 8.50 -16.87
C MET A 218 -4.53 8.66 -17.93
N GLN A 219 -4.99 7.54 -18.50
CA GLN A 219 -6.02 7.56 -19.54
C GLN A 219 -7.34 8.13 -19.03
N SER A 220 -7.79 7.70 -17.84
CA SER A 220 -9.03 8.23 -17.25
C SER A 220 -8.91 9.70 -16.86
N GLY A 221 -7.74 10.14 -16.39
CA GLY A 221 -7.44 11.56 -16.14
C GLY A 221 -7.52 12.40 -17.41
N LYS A 222 -6.97 11.89 -18.51
CA LYS A 222 -7.07 12.53 -19.83
C LYS A 222 -8.51 12.68 -20.29
N GLU A 223 -9.31 11.63 -20.15
CA GLU A 223 -10.72 11.65 -20.52
C GLU A 223 -11.56 12.59 -19.65
N ALA A 224 -11.30 12.59 -18.33
CA ALA A 224 -11.95 13.50 -17.39
C ALA A 224 -11.62 14.97 -17.73
N MET A 225 -10.36 15.30 -18.02
CA MET A 225 -9.98 16.65 -18.43
C MET A 225 -10.67 17.06 -19.75
N ARG A 226 -10.77 16.16 -20.71
CA ARG A 226 -11.50 16.42 -21.97
C ARG A 226 -12.97 16.77 -21.70
N ARG A 227 -13.66 16.04 -20.78
CA ARG A 227 -15.04 16.36 -20.40
C ARG A 227 -15.12 17.73 -19.72
N LEU A 228 -14.15 18.08 -18.86
CA LEU A 228 -14.09 19.43 -18.25
C LEU A 228 -13.98 20.52 -19.31
N LEU A 229 -13.09 20.37 -20.31
CA LEU A 229 -12.95 21.35 -21.40
C LEU A 229 -14.22 21.49 -22.23
N MET A 230 -14.95 20.40 -22.48
CA MET A 230 -16.21 20.42 -23.22
C MET A 230 -17.32 21.20 -22.51
N THR A 231 -17.21 21.45 -21.20
CA THR A 231 -18.19 22.30 -20.49
C THR A 231 -18.15 23.76 -20.92
N GLY A 232 -17.09 24.20 -21.60
CA GLY A 232 -16.82 25.58 -21.98
C GLY A 232 -16.62 26.55 -20.81
N ARG A 233 -16.54 26.05 -19.59
CA ARG A 233 -16.30 26.84 -18.39
C ARG A 233 -14.86 27.24 -18.28
N LYS A 234 -14.60 28.47 -17.83
CA LYS A 234 -13.24 28.92 -17.52
C LYS A 234 -12.69 28.08 -16.34
N ILE A 235 -11.48 27.57 -16.51
CA ILE A 235 -10.71 26.86 -15.47
C ILE A 235 -9.32 27.51 -15.47
N ASP A 236 -8.82 27.91 -14.30
CA ASP A 236 -7.48 28.47 -14.12
C ASP A 236 -6.63 27.65 -13.16
N CYS A 237 -7.23 26.75 -12.38
CA CYS A 237 -6.51 25.75 -11.63
C CYS A 237 -7.29 24.43 -11.52
N LEU A 238 -6.55 23.34 -11.48
CA LEU A 238 -7.08 21.98 -11.40
C LEU A 238 -6.39 21.19 -10.29
N PHE A 239 -7.17 20.69 -9.35
CA PHE A 239 -6.73 19.70 -8.40
C PHE A 239 -7.09 18.30 -8.89
N CYS A 240 -6.09 17.43 -9.03
CA CYS A 240 -6.24 16.02 -9.37
C CYS A 240 -6.01 15.15 -8.14
N ALA A 241 -6.89 14.17 -7.92
CA ALA A 241 -6.80 13.29 -6.76
C ALA A 241 -5.53 12.44 -6.74
N THR A 242 -4.86 12.20 -7.88
CA THR A 242 -3.57 11.51 -7.96
C THR A 242 -2.67 12.13 -9.02
N ASP A 243 -1.36 11.84 -8.96
CA ASP A 243 -0.39 12.31 -9.95
C ASP A 243 -0.68 11.71 -11.34
N MET A 244 -1.09 10.45 -11.42
CA MET A 244 -1.44 9.82 -12.70
C MET A 244 -2.64 10.50 -13.39
N ILE A 245 -3.64 10.94 -12.62
CA ILE A 245 -4.75 11.74 -13.14
C ILE A 245 -4.23 13.10 -13.63
N ALA A 246 -3.33 13.75 -12.87
CA ALA A 246 -2.73 15.03 -13.25
C ALA A 246 -1.94 14.92 -14.56
N VAL A 247 -1.14 13.85 -14.74
CA VAL A 247 -0.41 13.57 -15.99
C VAL A 247 -1.37 13.41 -17.17
N GLY A 248 -2.48 12.70 -16.95
CA GLY A 248 -3.53 12.57 -17.97
C GLY A 248 -4.14 13.91 -18.35
N ALA A 249 -4.43 14.74 -17.35
CA ALA A 249 -4.97 16.09 -17.57
C ALA A 249 -3.97 16.99 -18.33
N ILE A 250 -2.70 17.00 -17.95
CA ILE A 250 -1.62 17.73 -18.65
C ILE A 250 -1.51 17.27 -20.12
N THR A 251 -1.60 15.95 -20.34
CA THR A 251 -1.55 15.39 -21.69
C THR A 251 -2.71 15.91 -22.54
N CYS A 252 -3.92 15.93 -21.97
CA CYS A 252 -5.11 16.47 -22.65
C CYS A 252 -4.95 17.96 -22.98
N LEU A 253 -4.47 18.77 -22.05
CA LEU A 253 -4.26 20.21 -22.25
C LEU A 253 -3.27 20.48 -23.38
N ARG A 254 -2.14 19.77 -23.41
CA ARG A 254 -1.16 19.89 -24.50
C ARG A 254 -1.75 19.58 -25.87
N GLU A 255 -2.62 18.57 -25.97
CA GLU A 255 -3.34 18.25 -27.22
C GLU A 255 -4.30 19.35 -27.67
N HIS A 256 -4.77 20.19 -26.74
CA HIS A 256 -5.64 21.34 -27.03
C HIS A 256 -4.86 22.68 -27.13
N GLY A 257 -3.52 22.64 -27.12
CA GLY A 257 -2.69 23.83 -27.22
C GLY A 257 -2.66 24.70 -25.97
N LEU A 258 -3.06 24.15 -24.82
CA LEU A 258 -3.05 24.87 -23.52
C LEU A 258 -1.76 24.54 -22.75
N CYS A 259 -1.18 25.55 -22.14
CA CYS A 259 0.08 25.50 -21.40
C CYS A 259 -0.15 25.35 -19.89
N VAL A 260 0.73 24.60 -19.25
CA VAL A 260 0.78 24.41 -17.79
C VAL A 260 2.14 24.91 -17.32
N PRO A 261 2.20 25.89 -16.40
CA PRO A 261 1.11 26.43 -15.57
C PRO A 261 0.40 27.68 -16.13
N GLU A 262 0.79 28.22 -17.29
CA GLU A 262 0.42 29.54 -17.78
C GLU A 262 -1.08 29.72 -17.97
N ASP A 263 -1.75 28.74 -18.59
CA ASP A 263 -3.19 28.76 -18.81
C ASP A 263 -3.96 28.11 -17.66
N ILE A 264 -3.46 26.95 -17.17
CA ILE A 264 -4.09 26.18 -16.08
C ILE A 264 -3.01 25.63 -15.16
N ARG A 265 -3.06 25.99 -13.88
CA ARG A 265 -2.22 25.37 -12.84
C ARG A 265 -2.74 24.03 -12.44
N ILE A 266 -1.86 23.05 -12.25
CA ILE A 266 -2.26 21.67 -11.92
C ILE A 266 -1.48 21.17 -10.71
N SER A 267 -2.20 20.47 -9.83
CA SER A 267 -1.59 19.69 -8.75
C SER A 267 -2.12 18.26 -8.71
N GLY A 268 -1.30 17.37 -8.15
CA GLY A 268 -1.64 15.97 -7.87
C GLY A 268 -1.45 15.61 -6.41
N ILE A 269 -1.53 14.32 -6.11
CA ILE A 269 -1.14 13.68 -4.84
C ILE A 269 -0.48 12.34 -5.14
N GLY A 270 0.68 12.09 -4.51
CA GLY A 270 1.41 10.83 -4.59
C GLY A 270 2.92 11.04 -4.54
N HIS A 271 3.42 11.94 -5.37
CA HIS A 271 4.84 12.17 -5.63
C HIS A 271 5.55 10.89 -6.07
N GLY A 272 4.97 10.25 -7.10
CA GLY A 272 5.63 9.16 -7.81
C GLY A 272 6.73 9.67 -8.75
N LEU A 273 7.49 8.74 -9.36
CA LEU A 273 8.57 9.07 -10.29
C LEU A 273 8.15 10.01 -11.42
N VAL A 274 6.90 9.91 -11.84
CA VAL A 274 6.35 10.75 -12.91
C VAL A 274 6.33 12.24 -12.54
N ALA A 275 6.15 12.58 -11.28
CA ALA A 275 6.13 13.98 -10.83
C ALA A 275 7.47 14.68 -11.04
N ASP A 276 8.59 13.97 -10.87
CA ASP A 276 9.94 14.50 -11.02
C ASP A 276 10.42 14.58 -12.47
N ILE A 277 9.95 13.70 -13.35
CA ILE A 277 10.38 13.66 -14.77
C ILE A 277 9.59 14.57 -15.69
N LEU A 278 8.42 15.05 -15.26
CA LEU A 278 7.64 16.03 -16.02
C LEU A 278 8.38 17.35 -16.20
N THR A 279 8.10 18.04 -17.30
CA THR A 279 8.56 19.41 -17.54
C THR A 279 7.37 20.28 -17.94
N PRO A 280 7.00 21.24 -17.08
CA PRO A 280 7.48 21.50 -15.71
C PRO A 280 7.15 20.36 -14.74
N GLN A 281 7.94 20.22 -13.65
CA GLN A 281 7.72 19.22 -12.60
C GLN A 281 6.37 19.44 -11.90
N LEU A 282 5.71 18.32 -11.52
CA LEU A 282 4.36 18.35 -10.97
C LEU A 282 4.35 18.82 -9.51
N THR A 283 3.62 19.88 -9.23
CA THR A 283 3.23 20.25 -7.87
C THR A 283 2.34 19.15 -7.29
N THR A 284 2.74 18.57 -6.16
CA THR A 284 2.09 17.38 -5.61
C THR A 284 2.29 17.27 -4.09
N VAL A 285 1.70 16.25 -3.49
CA VAL A 285 1.93 15.87 -2.08
C VAL A 285 2.70 14.57 -2.03
N HIS A 286 3.87 14.59 -1.37
CA HIS A 286 4.63 13.38 -1.10
C HIS A 286 4.08 12.64 0.11
N PHE A 287 3.52 11.46 -0.14
CA PHE A 287 3.17 10.50 0.88
C PHE A 287 4.32 9.49 1.10
N HIS A 288 4.61 9.20 2.36
CA HIS A 288 5.70 8.28 2.74
C HIS A 288 5.28 6.81 2.59
N TYR A 289 4.98 6.37 1.35
CA TYR A 289 4.45 5.02 1.07
C TYR A 289 5.39 3.90 1.53
N ARG A 290 6.70 4.05 1.37
CA ARG A 290 7.67 3.08 1.88
C ARG A 290 7.60 2.96 3.40
N THR A 291 7.46 4.08 4.10
CA THR A 291 7.27 4.09 5.56
C THR A 291 5.98 3.40 5.97
N SER A 292 4.90 3.54 5.18
CA SER A 292 3.66 2.79 5.41
C SER A 292 3.91 1.28 5.43
N GLY A 293 4.69 0.79 4.48
CA GLY A 293 5.08 -0.62 4.40
C GLY A 293 5.93 -1.06 5.59
N LEU A 294 6.94 -0.26 5.96
CA LEU A 294 7.80 -0.52 7.13
C LEU A 294 6.97 -0.63 8.43
N GLU A 295 6.08 0.33 8.67
CA GLU A 295 5.27 0.36 9.87
C GLU A 295 4.22 -0.77 9.89
N ALA A 296 3.60 -1.08 8.75
CA ALA A 296 2.68 -2.22 8.65
C ALA A 296 3.39 -3.55 8.95
N ALA A 297 4.60 -3.73 8.42
CA ALA A 297 5.42 -4.91 8.69
C ALA A 297 5.82 -5.04 10.16
N ARG A 298 6.16 -3.94 10.82
CA ARG A 298 6.46 -3.93 12.26
C ARG A 298 5.23 -4.25 13.11
N LEU A 299 4.09 -3.67 12.76
CA LEU A 299 2.83 -3.93 13.48
C LEU A 299 2.40 -5.39 13.36
N ILE A 300 2.48 -5.98 12.17
CA ILE A 300 2.10 -7.39 12.00
C ILE A 300 3.03 -8.33 12.77
N LEU A 301 4.34 -8.07 12.77
CA LEU A 301 5.32 -8.86 13.54
C LEU A 301 5.11 -8.73 15.05
N GLU A 302 4.81 -7.53 15.55
CA GLU A 302 4.48 -7.31 16.94
C GLU A 302 3.26 -8.16 17.36
N GLN A 303 2.21 -8.20 16.54
CA GLN A 303 1.02 -9.00 16.82
C GLN A 303 1.24 -10.51 16.70
N ILE A 304 2.12 -10.95 15.78
CA ILE A 304 2.53 -12.36 15.69
C ILE A 304 3.31 -12.80 16.92
N GLN A 305 4.14 -11.93 17.47
CA GLN A 305 4.92 -12.20 18.68
C GLN A 305 4.09 -12.10 19.95
N ASN A 306 3.17 -11.16 20.01
CA ASN A 306 2.25 -10.94 21.11
C ASN A 306 0.79 -10.84 20.61
N PRO A 307 0.05 -11.95 20.56
CA PRO A 307 -1.35 -11.96 20.12
C PRO A 307 -2.30 -11.10 20.97
N GLN A 308 -1.89 -10.66 22.17
CA GLN A 308 -2.63 -9.76 23.03
C GLN A 308 -2.20 -8.28 22.87
N ALA A 309 -1.32 -7.98 21.91
CA ALA A 309 -0.92 -6.60 21.65
C ALA A 309 -2.13 -5.74 21.26
N GLU A 310 -2.20 -4.54 21.83
CA GLU A 310 -3.24 -3.58 21.48
C GLU A 310 -3.17 -3.20 20.00
N LYS A 311 -4.33 -2.98 19.41
CA LYS A 311 -4.44 -2.46 18.04
C LYS A 311 -3.91 -1.03 17.99
N LYS A 312 -3.10 -0.73 16.98
CA LYS A 312 -2.45 0.57 16.81
C LYS A 312 -2.89 1.23 15.51
N SER A 313 -3.30 2.47 15.61
CA SER A 313 -3.61 3.32 14.45
C SER A 313 -2.47 4.32 14.26
N ARG A 314 -1.78 4.23 13.12
CA ARG A 314 -0.62 5.09 12.79
C ARG A 314 -0.94 5.97 11.61
N MET A 315 -1.17 7.24 11.88
CA MET A 315 -1.26 8.26 10.85
C MET A 315 0.13 8.78 10.52
N LEU A 316 0.52 8.69 9.25
CA LEU A 316 1.81 9.19 8.76
C LEU A 316 1.68 10.64 8.29
N SER A 317 2.78 11.38 8.44
CA SER A 317 2.93 12.72 7.88
C SER A 317 3.04 12.69 6.35
N TYR A 318 2.94 13.87 5.74
CA TYR A 318 3.18 14.10 4.33
C TYR A 318 4.05 15.35 4.15
N ARG A 319 4.50 15.59 2.94
CA ARG A 319 5.23 16.80 2.57
C ARG A 319 4.65 17.41 1.30
N MET A 320 4.37 18.70 1.33
CA MET A 320 3.98 19.47 0.16
C MET A 320 5.19 19.67 -0.75
N MET A 321 5.02 19.36 -2.02
CA MET A 321 6.03 19.48 -3.07
C MET A 321 5.57 20.55 -4.06
N PHE A 322 5.90 21.80 -3.79
CA PHE A 322 5.59 22.94 -4.67
C PHE A 322 6.62 22.97 -5.79
N GLN A 323 6.17 22.76 -7.01
CA GLN A 323 7.01 22.63 -8.20
C GLN A 323 6.43 23.46 -9.37
N GLY A 324 6.86 23.18 -10.60
CA GLY A 324 6.63 24.07 -11.74
C GLY A 324 5.21 24.08 -12.33
N THR A 325 4.32 23.14 -11.98
CA THR A 325 2.96 23.10 -12.57
C THR A 325 1.92 23.95 -11.82
N ALA A 326 2.27 24.50 -10.65
CA ALA A 326 1.35 25.38 -9.90
C ALA A 326 2.09 26.33 -8.96
#